data_6fa5c46d73403f26ce8a4fbffbd4d73f
#
_entry.id   6fa5c46d73403f26ce8a4fbffbd4d73f
#
_cell.length_a   1.000
_cell.length_b   1.000
_cell.length_c   1.000
_cell.angle_alpha   90.00
_cell.angle_beta   90.00
_cell.angle_gamma   90.00
#
_symmetry.space_group_name_H-M   'P 1'
#
loop_
_entity.id
_entity.type
_entity.pdbx_description
1 polymer ?
#
loop_
_entity_poly.entity_id
_entity_poly.type
_entity_poly.pdbx_seq_one_letter_code
_entity_poly.pdbx_strand_id
1 'polypeptide(L)'
;MKKIEMTTGSIPKKILQFSLPMIVGSIFQLTYSTIDGIVIGRFIDKSALAAVGAATPIFNILLFLLVGLCNGASILMSELFAQKKPKTLKQNIGTSISAGSILSIILTILIIVFARPILKATGVKTELLTDATNYLIFVSIGLVFSFINNIYTAALRSTGDSLRPLYILALTSVINIGLDFAFVLGFKMGVIGAAIATSISMALSAIICIFYAAYVDDLFKFKLSDFKIVKPQLIETSKYAIASALQQIVLFIGKSIVQISINTLSIDAQAAFTAASKIDDYAITPIQCFGNTAAMFIAQNRGAHKPERCKKGLFTGMILSVIYASIACLVAYFGNNLLVKMFLDSEDNVAEVIEEGAKYYQYMAFFYFFPALTNSVQSYFRGLGKLNIVFYSTTVQIIFRASSSFFLIKSFEITGAALCTGVGWTFMLLFEVPILIYYLRTKKGLNHTSSVDVIKYE
;
A
#
# COMPACT_ATOMS: atom_id res chain seq x y z
N MET A 1 -12.06 18.59 14.97
CA MET A 1 -12.96 17.91 14.02
C MET A 1 -13.48 16.62 14.65
N LYS A 2 -14.76 16.29 14.43
CA LYS A 2 -15.43 15.13 15.04
C LYS A 2 -14.99 13.85 14.31
N LYS A 3 -14.58 12.81 15.05
CA LYS A 3 -14.27 11.48 14.50
C LYS A 3 -15.46 10.94 13.73
N ILE A 4 -15.22 10.23 12.63
CA ILE A 4 -16.27 9.63 11.81
C ILE A 4 -16.68 8.30 12.45
N GLU A 5 -17.81 8.29 13.13
CA GLU A 5 -18.40 7.05 13.64
C GLU A 5 -19.04 6.26 12.48
N MET A 6 -18.52 5.08 12.18
CA MET A 6 -18.99 4.26 11.06
C MET A 6 -20.17 3.35 11.41
N THR A 7 -20.50 3.23 12.70
CA THR A 7 -21.57 2.33 13.18
C THR A 7 -22.96 2.92 13.08
N THR A 8 -23.08 4.23 12.79
CA THR A 8 -24.35 4.98 12.70
C THR A 8 -24.43 5.83 11.43
N GLY A 9 -25.63 6.23 11.04
CA GLY A 9 -25.88 7.13 9.92
C GLY A 9 -25.81 6.49 8.53
N SER A 10 -25.81 7.33 7.49
CA SER A 10 -25.80 6.92 6.07
C SER A 10 -24.49 6.26 5.67
N ILE A 11 -24.55 5.07 5.12
CA ILE A 11 -23.37 4.26 4.74
C ILE A 11 -22.57 4.92 3.61
N PRO A 12 -23.18 5.34 2.48
CA PRO A 12 -22.43 5.98 1.39
C PRO A 12 -21.71 7.24 1.84
N LYS A 13 -22.39 8.08 2.62
CA LYS A 13 -21.81 9.32 3.14
C LYS A 13 -20.58 9.04 4.04
N LYS A 14 -20.67 8.01 4.90
CA LYS A 14 -19.57 7.65 5.81
C LYS A 14 -18.36 7.09 5.03
N ILE A 15 -18.60 6.20 4.07
CA ILE A 15 -17.53 5.65 3.24
C ILE A 15 -16.87 6.76 2.42
N LEU A 16 -17.62 7.64 1.76
CA LEU A 16 -17.06 8.76 1.00
C LEU A 16 -16.30 9.75 1.87
N GLN A 17 -16.86 10.18 3.00
CA GLN A 17 -16.19 11.11 3.91
C GLN A 17 -14.87 10.57 4.45
N PHE A 18 -14.76 9.26 4.60
CA PHE A 18 -13.54 8.63 5.10
C PHE A 18 -12.53 8.33 3.99
N SER A 19 -13.00 7.87 2.82
CA SER A 19 -12.13 7.51 1.71
C SER A 19 -11.53 8.73 1.00
N LEU A 20 -12.25 9.84 0.87
CA LEU A 20 -11.75 11.02 0.16
C LEU A 20 -10.42 11.54 0.71
N PRO A 21 -10.24 11.75 2.04
CA PRO A 21 -8.94 12.13 2.57
C PRO A 21 -7.85 11.08 2.32
N MET A 22 -8.20 9.79 2.35
CA MET A 22 -7.25 8.72 2.04
C MET A 22 -6.83 8.75 0.58
N ILE A 23 -7.76 8.98 -0.35
CA ILE A 23 -7.49 9.11 -1.78
C ILE A 23 -6.54 10.29 -2.03
N VAL A 24 -6.89 11.47 -1.50
CA VAL A 24 -6.05 12.67 -1.63
C VAL A 24 -4.66 12.42 -1.06
N GLY A 25 -4.55 11.82 0.12
CA GLY A 25 -3.26 11.50 0.73
C GLY A 25 -2.43 10.51 -0.12
N SER A 26 -3.06 9.49 -0.66
CA SER A 26 -2.37 8.51 -1.52
C SER A 26 -1.93 9.10 -2.85
N ILE A 27 -2.73 10.00 -3.44
CA ILE A 27 -2.33 10.75 -4.65
C ILE A 27 -1.14 11.66 -4.34
N PHE A 28 -1.15 12.39 -3.22
CA PHE A 28 0.02 13.16 -2.77
C PHE A 28 1.27 12.29 -2.63
N GLN A 29 1.12 11.09 -2.05
CA GLN A 29 2.23 10.15 -1.89
C GLN A 29 2.79 9.66 -3.23
N LEU A 30 1.94 9.35 -4.21
CA LEU A 30 2.38 8.98 -5.55
C LEU A 30 3.08 10.15 -6.25
N THR A 31 2.53 11.36 -6.12
CA THR A 31 3.08 12.55 -6.74
C THR A 31 4.45 12.90 -6.19
N TYR A 32 4.62 12.91 -4.85
CA TYR A 32 5.94 13.21 -4.29
C TYR A 32 6.97 12.13 -4.65
N SER A 33 6.59 10.85 -4.67
CA SER A 33 7.48 9.77 -5.09
C SER A 33 7.92 9.91 -6.57
N THR A 34 7.05 10.44 -7.42
CA THR A 34 7.37 10.76 -8.80
C THR A 34 8.35 11.95 -8.88
N ILE A 35 8.13 12.99 -8.08
CA ILE A 35 9.03 14.17 -8.00
C ILE A 35 10.41 13.76 -7.50
N ASP A 36 10.50 12.94 -6.44
CA ASP A 36 11.74 12.41 -5.91
C ASP A 36 12.55 11.66 -6.99
N GLY A 37 11.88 10.78 -7.76
CA GLY A 37 12.50 10.12 -8.90
C GLY A 37 13.01 11.09 -9.98
N ILE A 38 12.29 12.18 -10.27
CA ILE A 38 12.71 13.23 -11.22
C ILE A 38 13.92 14.01 -10.68
N VAL A 39 13.91 14.35 -9.39
CA VAL A 39 15.05 15.05 -8.76
C VAL A 39 16.32 14.21 -8.86
N ILE A 40 16.25 12.93 -8.50
CA ILE A 40 17.39 12.02 -8.63
C ILE A 40 17.84 11.89 -10.08
N GLY A 41 16.90 11.67 -11.02
CA GLY A 41 17.22 11.45 -12.44
C GLY A 41 17.82 12.66 -13.17
N ARG A 42 17.39 13.90 -12.81
CA ARG A 42 17.86 15.12 -13.49
C ARG A 42 19.07 15.75 -12.85
N PHE A 43 19.24 15.63 -11.54
CA PHE A 43 20.25 16.40 -10.79
C PHE A 43 21.41 15.54 -10.25
N ILE A 44 21.28 14.22 -10.32
CA ILE A 44 22.38 13.30 -10.07
C ILE A 44 22.72 12.64 -11.40
N ASP A 45 23.84 11.97 -11.51
CA ASP A 45 24.26 11.32 -12.75
C ASP A 45 23.46 10.02 -13.06
N LYS A 46 23.58 9.51 -14.30
CA LYS A 46 22.89 8.29 -14.74
C LYS A 46 23.33 7.04 -13.92
N SER A 47 24.56 7.00 -13.43
CA SER A 47 25.06 5.88 -12.63
C SER A 47 24.42 5.86 -11.25
N ALA A 48 24.22 7.03 -10.65
CA ALA A 48 23.52 7.21 -9.40
C ALA A 48 22.07 6.74 -9.47
N LEU A 49 21.35 7.13 -10.55
CA LEU A 49 19.96 6.67 -10.79
C LEU A 49 19.90 5.15 -10.92
N ALA A 50 20.87 4.53 -11.62
CA ALA A 50 20.96 3.08 -11.74
C ALA A 50 21.25 2.39 -10.40
N ALA A 51 22.09 2.99 -9.53
CA ALA A 51 22.35 2.49 -8.20
C ALA A 51 21.12 2.51 -7.29
N VAL A 52 20.37 3.63 -7.29
CA VAL A 52 19.08 3.76 -6.59
C VAL A 52 18.06 2.75 -7.11
N GLY A 53 17.95 2.61 -8.44
CA GLY A 53 17.06 1.66 -9.09
C GLY A 53 17.34 0.21 -8.69
N ALA A 54 18.61 -0.16 -8.49
CA ALA A 54 19.02 -1.48 -8.05
C ALA A 54 18.70 -1.74 -6.55
N ALA A 55 18.79 -0.72 -5.70
CA ALA A 55 18.53 -0.82 -4.26
C ALA A 55 17.03 -0.76 -3.89
N THR A 56 16.24 0.00 -4.64
CA THR A 56 14.83 0.28 -4.39
C THR A 56 13.96 -0.99 -4.24
N PRO A 57 14.07 -2.05 -5.06
CA PRO A 57 13.28 -3.26 -4.90
C PRO A 57 13.47 -3.93 -3.54
N ILE A 58 14.72 -3.96 -3.03
CA ILE A 58 15.05 -4.57 -1.74
C ILE A 58 14.43 -3.76 -0.60
N PHE A 59 14.55 -2.44 -0.64
CA PHE A 59 13.92 -1.53 0.31
C PHE A 59 12.39 -1.68 0.30
N ASN A 60 11.78 -1.72 -0.87
CA ASN A 60 10.33 -1.82 -1.03
C ASN A 60 9.75 -3.12 -0.47
N ILE A 61 10.44 -4.26 -0.58
CA ILE A 61 9.99 -5.52 0.04
C ILE A 61 9.82 -5.32 1.55
N LEU A 62 10.79 -4.70 2.22
CA LEU A 62 10.72 -4.46 3.66
C LEU A 62 9.68 -3.42 4.03
N LEU A 63 9.59 -2.36 3.24
CA LEU A 63 8.57 -1.32 3.45
C LEU A 63 7.16 -1.90 3.33
N PHE A 64 6.87 -2.68 2.29
CA PHE A 64 5.56 -3.30 2.09
C PHE A 64 5.25 -4.38 3.13
N LEU A 65 6.25 -5.11 3.61
CA LEU A 65 6.10 -6.00 4.76
C LEU A 65 5.57 -5.20 5.97
N LEU A 66 6.25 -4.11 6.33
CA LEU A 66 5.89 -3.28 7.50
C LEU A 66 4.53 -2.60 7.33
N VAL A 67 4.23 -2.06 6.15
CA VAL A 67 2.91 -1.49 5.81
C VAL A 67 1.82 -2.54 5.90
N GLY A 68 2.08 -3.75 5.40
CA GLY A 68 1.15 -4.87 5.49
C GLY A 68 0.83 -5.24 6.95
N LEU A 69 1.85 -5.29 7.83
CA LEU A 69 1.65 -5.53 9.27
C LEU A 69 0.72 -4.47 9.88
N CYS A 70 0.95 -3.19 9.58
CA CYS A 70 0.12 -2.09 10.07
C CYS A 70 -1.32 -2.17 9.56
N ASN A 71 -1.51 -2.50 8.28
CA ASN A 71 -2.84 -2.65 7.67
C ASN A 71 -3.61 -3.80 8.32
N GLY A 72 -2.97 -4.95 8.57
CA GLY A 72 -3.59 -6.06 9.27
C GLY A 72 -4.00 -5.68 10.70
N ALA A 73 -3.10 -5.05 11.47
CA ALA A 73 -3.37 -4.60 12.83
C ALA A 73 -4.55 -3.62 12.89
N SER A 74 -4.69 -2.72 11.90
CA SER A 74 -5.77 -1.73 11.84
C SER A 74 -7.18 -2.33 11.83
N ILE A 75 -7.34 -3.53 11.29
CA ILE A 75 -8.62 -4.24 11.26
C ILE A 75 -9.05 -4.64 12.68
N LEU A 76 -8.13 -5.25 13.45
CA LEU A 76 -8.41 -5.61 14.84
C LEU A 76 -8.64 -4.36 15.70
N MET A 77 -7.83 -3.30 15.51
CA MET A 77 -8.03 -2.03 16.19
C MET A 77 -9.40 -1.41 15.90
N SER A 78 -9.87 -1.49 14.64
CA SER A 78 -11.20 -1.01 14.22
C SER A 78 -12.33 -1.78 14.92
N GLU A 79 -12.18 -3.09 15.06
CA GLU A 79 -13.14 -3.93 15.78
C GLU A 79 -13.18 -3.58 17.27
N LEU A 80 -12.02 -3.53 17.94
CA LEU A 80 -11.90 -3.17 19.36
C LEU A 80 -12.45 -1.78 19.67
N PHE A 81 -12.22 -0.83 18.77
CA PHE A 81 -12.78 0.52 18.89
C PHE A 81 -14.31 0.50 18.93
N ALA A 82 -14.93 -0.24 18.03
CA ALA A 82 -16.40 -0.33 17.95
C ALA A 82 -17.03 -1.14 19.12
N GLN A 83 -16.26 -2.04 19.73
CA GLN A 83 -16.66 -2.74 20.98
C GLN A 83 -16.65 -1.83 22.20
N LYS A 84 -16.17 -0.59 22.08
CA LYS A 84 -16.03 0.38 23.19
C LYS A 84 -15.15 -0.13 24.34
N LYS A 85 -14.05 -0.82 24.00
CA LYS A 85 -13.05 -1.34 24.94
C LYS A 85 -11.76 -0.52 24.89
N PRO A 86 -11.73 0.72 25.43
CA PRO A 86 -10.59 1.62 25.24
C PRO A 86 -9.29 1.12 25.88
N LYS A 87 -9.36 0.41 27.01
CA LYS A 87 -8.19 -0.19 27.66
C LYS A 87 -7.56 -1.28 26.79
N THR A 88 -8.37 -2.19 26.29
CA THR A 88 -7.92 -3.30 25.40
C THR A 88 -7.35 -2.73 24.08
N LEU A 89 -8.02 -1.74 23.51
CA LEU A 89 -7.53 -1.07 22.31
C LEU A 89 -6.18 -0.37 22.55
N LYS A 90 -6.02 0.34 23.67
CA LYS A 90 -4.76 0.98 24.04
C LYS A 90 -3.63 -0.03 24.21
N GLN A 91 -3.89 -1.15 24.90
CA GLN A 91 -2.94 -2.26 25.03
C GLN A 91 -2.57 -2.88 23.68
N ASN A 92 -3.56 -3.06 22.79
CA ASN A 92 -3.33 -3.60 21.45
C ASN A 92 -2.44 -2.68 20.61
N ILE A 93 -2.70 -1.36 20.62
CA ILE A 93 -1.88 -0.36 19.93
C ILE A 93 -0.45 -0.36 20.52
N GLY A 94 -0.30 -0.29 21.85
CA GLY A 94 1.00 -0.30 22.52
C GLY A 94 1.81 -1.57 22.21
N THR A 95 1.18 -2.75 22.29
CA THR A 95 1.79 -4.03 21.91
C THR A 95 2.23 -4.04 20.44
N SER A 96 1.39 -3.52 19.54
CA SER A 96 1.69 -3.45 18.10
C SER A 96 2.87 -2.53 17.81
N ILE A 97 2.92 -1.36 18.47
CA ILE A 97 4.03 -0.42 18.35
C ILE A 97 5.33 -1.08 18.82
N SER A 98 5.33 -1.69 20.01
CA SER A 98 6.55 -2.27 20.59
C SER A 98 7.06 -3.47 19.77
N ALA A 99 6.20 -4.43 19.48
CA ALA A 99 6.60 -5.62 18.74
C ALA A 99 7.04 -5.29 17.30
N GLY A 100 6.32 -4.40 16.63
CA GLY A 100 6.68 -4.01 15.27
C GLY A 100 7.90 -3.09 15.20
N SER A 101 8.13 -2.23 16.22
CA SER A 101 9.37 -1.44 16.30
C SER A 101 10.58 -2.33 16.50
N ILE A 102 10.49 -3.35 17.36
CA ILE A 102 11.57 -4.34 17.53
C ILE A 102 11.83 -5.05 16.20
N LEU A 103 10.79 -5.50 15.52
CA LEU A 103 10.93 -6.16 14.22
C LEU A 103 11.57 -5.22 13.18
N SER A 104 11.12 -3.97 13.09
CA SER A 104 11.68 -3.01 12.13
C SER A 104 13.13 -2.67 12.43
N ILE A 105 13.53 -2.59 13.69
CA ILE A 105 14.95 -2.42 14.10
C ILE A 105 15.78 -3.63 13.67
N ILE A 106 15.30 -4.86 13.92
CA ILE A 106 15.97 -6.09 13.51
C ILE A 106 16.16 -6.11 11.99
N LEU A 107 15.11 -5.81 11.22
CA LEU A 107 15.17 -5.76 9.76
C LEU A 107 16.16 -4.69 9.27
N THR A 108 16.16 -3.51 9.89
CA THR A 108 17.10 -2.43 9.57
C THR A 108 18.55 -2.88 9.83
N ILE A 109 18.84 -3.50 10.98
CA ILE A 109 20.18 -4.01 11.30
C ILE A 109 20.58 -5.09 10.29
N LEU A 110 19.69 -6.02 9.97
CA LEU A 110 19.97 -7.07 8.97
C LEU A 110 20.32 -6.47 7.60
N ILE A 111 19.58 -5.46 7.15
CA ILE A 111 19.91 -4.80 5.89
C ILE A 111 21.24 -4.06 5.97
N ILE A 112 21.52 -3.32 7.04
CA ILE A 112 22.82 -2.62 7.19
C ILE A 112 23.97 -3.61 7.09
N VAL A 113 23.86 -4.77 7.74
CA VAL A 113 24.93 -5.80 7.75
C VAL A 113 25.05 -6.50 6.40
N PHE A 114 23.90 -6.83 5.77
CA PHE A 114 23.86 -7.67 4.57
C PHE A 114 23.58 -6.90 3.27
N ALA A 115 23.52 -5.56 3.27
CA ALA A 115 23.22 -4.75 2.08
C ALA A 115 24.13 -5.11 0.89
N ARG A 116 25.45 -5.08 1.10
CA ARG A 116 26.43 -5.36 0.05
C ARG A 116 26.38 -6.80 -0.47
N PRO A 117 26.34 -7.85 0.38
CA PRO A 117 26.12 -9.23 -0.07
C PRO A 117 24.85 -9.44 -0.87
N ILE A 118 23.72 -8.85 -0.41
CA ILE A 118 22.42 -8.97 -1.08
C ILE A 118 22.49 -8.31 -2.47
N LEU A 119 22.98 -7.07 -2.58
CA LEU A 119 23.11 -6.36 -3.85
C LEU A 119 24.05 -7.09 -4.83
N LYS A 120 25.13 -7.68 -4.32
CA LYS A 120 26.02 -8.51 -5.14
C LYS A 120 25.30 -9.77 -5.64
N ALA A 121 24.52 -10.42 -4.79
CA ALA A 121 23.75 -11.61 -5.16
C ALA A 121 22.63 -11.33 -6.17
N THR A 122 22.09 -10.10 -6.20
CA THR A 122 21.10 -9.67 -7.21
C THR A 122 21.74 -9.24 -8.54
N GLY A 123 23.06 -9.36 -8.70
CA GLY A 123 23.75 -9.08 -9.95
C GLY A 123 24.06 -7.60 -10.21
N VAL A 124 24.04 -6.77 -9.18
CA VAL A 124 24.42 -5.34 -9.33
C VAL A 124 25.89 -5.24 -9.75
N LYS A 125 26.15 -4.45 -10.81
CA LYS A 125 27.50 -4.22 -11.34
C LYS A 125 28.43 -3.63 -10.26
N THR A 126 29.68 -4.07 -10.27
CA THR A 126 30.70 -3.66 -9.27
C THR A 126 30.84 -2.14 -9.15
N GLU A 127 30.72 -1.43 -10.27
CA GLU A 127 30.81 0.03 -10.36
C GLU A 127 29.70 0.74 -9.57
N LEU A 128 28.49 0.18 -9.55
CA LEU A 128 27.32 0.73 -8.86
C LEU A 128 27.17 0.22 -7.42
N LEU A 129 27.91 -0.82 -7.06
CA LEU A 129 27.69 -1.57 -5.82
C LEU A 129 27.90 -0.69 -4.57
N THR A 130 28.85 0.23 -4.60
CA THR A 130 29.15 1.11 -3.45
C THR A 130 28.01 2.10 -3.23
N ASP A 131 27.56 2.78 -4.28
CA ASP A 131 26.48 3.77 -4.19
C ASP A 131 25.15 3.12 -3.85
N ALA A 132 24.83 1.98 -4.48
CA ALA A 132 23.64 1.21 -4.16
C ALA A 132 23.64 0.71 -2.69
N THR A 133 24.81 0.29 -2.17
CA THR A 133 24.96 -0.13 -0.78
C THR A 133 24.75 1.03 0.17
N ASN A 134 25.39 2.17 -0.07
CA ASN A 134 25.24 3.37 0.75
C ASN A 134 23.79 3.86 0.75
N TYR A 135 23.17 3.96 -0.42
CA TYR A 135 21.76 4.33 -0.53
C TYR A 135 20.87 3.40 0.31
N LEU A 136 21.03 2.07 0.12
CA LEU A 136 20.22 1.08 0.82
C LEU A 136 20.39 1.16 2.35
N ILE A 137 21.62 1.37 2.83
CA ILE A 137 21.90 1.53 4.27
C ILE A 137 21.20 2.78 4.81
N PHE A 138 21.43 3.94 4.21
CA PHE A 138 20.89 5.21 4.72
C PHE A 138 19.36 5.27 4.63
N VAL A 139 18.75 4.81 3.54
CA VAL A 139 17.28 4.80 3.42
C VAL A 139 16.64 3.78 4.37
N SER A 140 17.32 2.68 4.69
CA SER A 140 16.80 1.65 5.59
C SER A 140 16.73 2.10 7.05
N ILE A 141 17.52 3.08 7.48
CA ILE A 141 17.36 3.72 8.79
C ILE A 141 15.96 4.32 8.93
N GLY A 142 15.41 4.82 7.84
CA GLY A 142 14.03 5.33 7.77
C GLY A 142 12.94 4.29 8.01
N LEU A 143 13.21 2.98 7.85
CA LEU A 143 12.19 1.92 8.01
C LEU A 143 11.54 1.90 9.40
N VAL A 144 12.33 2.13 10.46
CA VAL A 144 11.81 2.18 11.84
C VAL A 144 10.81 3.31 11.99
N PHE A 145 11.15 4.49 11.49
CA PHE A 145 10.28 5.66 11.55
C PHE A 145 9.07 5.52 10.64
N SER A 146 9.25 4.93 9.46
CA SER A 146 8.16 4.58 8.56
C SER A 146 7.16 3.63 9.24
N PHE A 147 7.64 2.59 9.94
CA PHE A 147 6.77 1.70 10.70
C PHE A 147 5.98 2.46 11.77
N ILE A 148 6.65 3.29 12.57
CA ILE A 148 6.01 4.08 13.63
C ILE A 148 4.93 4.99 13.03
N ASN A 149 5.23 5.72 11.96
CA ASN A 149 4.25 6.55 11.27
C ASN A 149 3.06 5.74 10.76
N ASN A 150 3.30 4.59 10.13
CA ASN A 150 2.24 3.75 9.57
C ASN A 150 1.35 3.15 10.66
N ILE A 151 1.89 2.69 11.79
CA ILE A 151 1.07 2.10 12.87
C ILE A 151 0.22 3.16 13.58
N TYR A 152 0.75 4.37 13.83
CA TYR A 152 -0.04 5.47 14.37
C TYR A 152 -1.12 5.93 13.39
N THR A 153 -0.80 6.04 12.11
CA THR A 153 -1.77 6.34 11.04
C THR A 153 -2.87 5.27 10.98
N ALA A 154 -2.50 3.99 11.06
CA ALA A 154 -3.44 2.87 11.10
C ALA A 154 -4.36 2.94 12.32
N ALA A 155 -3.83 3.26 13.49
CA ALA A 155 -4.58 3.43 14.72
C ALA A 155 -5.52 4.65 14.67
N LEU A 156 -5.08 5.80 14.15
CA LEU A 156 -5.94 6.97 13.92
C LEU A 156 -7.10 6.64 12.97
N ARG A 157 -6.81 6.00 11.85
CA ARG A 157 -7.84 5.57 10.89
C ARG A 157 -8.81 4.58 11.52
N SER A 158 -8.34 3.63 12.31
CA SER A 158 -9.19 2.64 12.99
C SER A 158 -10.19 3.28 13.97
N THR A 159 -9.84 4.43 14.55
CA THR A 159 -10.70 5.21 15.44
C THR A 159 -11.56 6.25 14.73
N GLY A 160 -11.60 6.25 13.39
CA GLY A 160 -12.46 7.10 12.59
C GLY A 160 -11.84 8.42 12.13
N ASP A 161 -10.52 8.54 12.18
CA ASP A 161 -9.79 9.74 11.77
C ASP A 161 -8.93 9.49 10.53
N SER A 162 -9.41 9.91 9.37
CA SER A 162 -8.68 9.81 8.09
C SER A 162 -8.07 11.13 7.63
N LEU A 163 -8.52 12.27 8.18
CA LEU A 163 -8.07 13.59 7.75
C LEU A 163 -6.69 13.96 8.29
N ARG A 164 -6.43 13.65 9.55
CA ARG A 164 -5.19 14.06 10.21
C ARG A 164 -3.97 13.37 9.63
N PRO A 165 -3.98 12.06 9.34
CA PRO A 165 -2.92 11.43 8.59
C PRO A 165 -2.63 12.09 7.23
N LEU A 166 -3.66 12.62 6.55
CA LEU A 166 -3.48 13.37 5.30
C LEU A 166 -2.66 14.66 5.52
N TYR A 167 -2.99 15.46 6.55
CA TYR A 167 -2.26 16.71 6.80
C TYR A 167 -0.80 16.45 7.18
N ILE A 168 -0.54 15.41 7.97
CA ILE A 168 0.82 15.01 8.34
C ILE A 168 1.58 14.60 7.08
N LEU A 169 0.99 13.76 6.23
CA LEU A 169 1.60 13.32 4.99
C LEU A 169 1.88 14.50 4.04
N ALA A 170 0.93 15.41 3.85
CA ALA A 170 1.11 16.57 2.98
C ALA A 170 2.27 17.46 3.46
N LEU A 171 2.30 17.75 4.77
CA LEU A 171 3.38 18.56 5.38
C LEU A 171 4.74 17.88 5.20
N THR A 172 4.84 16.59 5.51
CA THR A 172 6.12 15.86 5.44
C THR A 172 6.57 15.61 4.02
N SER A 173 5.66 15.51 3.05
CA SER A 173 6.02 15.45 1.62
C SER A 173 6.64 16.74 1.12
N VAL A 174 6.11 17.90 1.54
CA VAL A 174 6.72 19.20 1.20
C VAL A 174 8.11 19.33 1.84
N ILE A 175 8.24 18.92 3.11
CA ILE A 175 9.55 18.91 3.79
C ILE A 175 10.53 17.98 3.07
N ASN A 176 10.10 16.79 2.66
CA ASN A 176 10.94 15.84 1.93
C ASN A 176 11.50 16.46 0.64
N ILE A 177 10.63 17.02 -0.20
CA ILE A 177 11.06 17.70 -1.42
C ILE A 177 12.09 18.82 -1.10
N GLY A 178 11.85 19.62 -0.07
CA GLY A 178 12.79 20.66 0.36
C GLY A 178 14.13 20.09 0.82
N LEU A 179 14.14 18.98 1.54
CA LEU A 179 15.36 18.30 1.96
C LEU A 179 16.11 17.66 0.79
N ASP A 180 15.41 17.10 -0.20
CA ASP A 180 16.02 16.57 -1.41
C ASP A 180 16.77 17.68 -2.17
N PHE A 181 16.13 18.83 -2.38
CA PHE A 181 16.80 19.99 -2.98
C PHE A 181 18.01 20.46 -2.14
N ALA A 182 17.87 20.52 -0.84
CA ALA A 182 18.96 20.96 0.04
C ALA A 182 20.17 19.99 0.01
N PHE A 183 19.92 18.68 0.19
CA PHE A 183 21.01 17.71 0.28
C PHE A 183 21.59 17.34 -1.09
N VAL A 184 20.75 17.21 -2.12
CA VAL A 184 21.21 16.82 -3.46
C VAL A 184 21.85 18.01 -4.18
N LEU A 185 21.18 19.18 -4.22
CA LEU A 185 21.67 20.35 -4.95
C LEU A 185 22.53 21.28 -4.10
N GLY A 186 22.08 21.60 -2.87
CA GLY A 186 22.80 22.52 -1.99
C GLY A 186 24.11 21.95 -1.48
N PHE A 187 24.03 20.80 -0.82
CA PHE A 187 25.22 20.14 -0.23
C PHE A 187 25.94 19.19 -1.18
N LYS A 188 25.38 18.95 -2.38
CA LYS A 188 25.97 18.07 -3.43
C LYS A 188 26.30 16.64 -2.91
N MET A 189 25.45 16.10 -2.02
CA MET A 189 25.66 14.80 -1.40
C MET A 189 25.28 13.61 -2.30
N GLY A 190 24.79 13.88 -3.53
CA GLY A 190 24.42 12.83 -4.48
C GLY A 190 23.35 11.87 -3.94
N VAL A 191 23.54 10.58 -4.23
CA VAL A 191 22.61 9.49 -3.84
C VAL A 191 22.42 9.39 -2.32
N ILE A 192 23.48 9.61 -1.55
CA ILE A 192 23.42 9.58 -0.08
C ILE A 192 22.56 10.71 0.44
N GLY A 193 22.60 11.89 -0.19
CA GLY A 193 21.77 13.04 0.16
C GLY A 193 20.26 12.72 0.03
N ALA A 194 19.84 12.10 -1.08
CA ALA A 194 18.46 11.67 -1.27
C ALA A 194 18.02 10.62 -0.23
N ALA A 195 18.88 9.63 0.09
CA ALA A 195 18.57 8.62 1.10
C ALA A 195 18.39 9.24 2.51
N ILE A 196 19.25 10.20 2.87
CA ILE A 196 19.19 10.92 4.15
C ILE A 196 17.94 11.80 4.20
N ALA A 197 17.62 12.54 3.12
CA ALA A 197 16.42 13.36 3.03
C ALA A 197 15.14 12.54 3.28
N THR A 198 15.05 11.38 2.62
CA THR A 198 13.95 10.44 2.79
C THR A 198 13.85 9.93 4.25
N SER A 199 14.98 9.52 4.84
CA SER A 199 15.01 9.01 6.22
C SER A 199 14.66 10.08 7.26
N ILE A 200 15.12 11.32 7.08
CA ILE A 200 14.76 12.46 7.94
C ILE A 200 13.27 12.76 7.80
N SER A 201 12.74 12.77 6.59
CA SER A 201 11.30 13.00 6.36
C SER A 201 10.42 11.94 7.01
N MET A 202 10.84 10.66 6.95
CA MET A 202 10.15 9.57 7.67
C MET A 202 10.22 9.76 9.18
N ALA A 203 11.36 10.20 9.72
CA ALA A 203 11.52 10.49 11.15
C ALA A 203 10.61 11.64 11.59
N LEU A 204 10.61 12.75 10.84
CA LEU A 204 9.73 13.90 11.12
C LEU A 204 8.26 13.50 11.04
N SER A 205 7.88 12.71 10.05
CA SER A 205 6.51 12.20 9.91
C SER A 205 6.08 11.39 11.15
N ALA A 206 6.95 10.49 11.62
CA ALA A 206 6.69 9.70 12.82
C ALA A 206 6.55 10.59 14.06
N ILE A 207 7.47 11.54 14.27
CA ILE A 207 7.45 12.46 15.40
C ILE A 207 6.18 13.30 15.41
N ILE A 208 5.85 13.93 14.28
CA ILE A 208 4.63 14.75 14.15
C ILE A 208 3.39 13.89 14.41
N CYS A 209 3.35 12.65 13.85
CA CYS A 209 2.22 11.75 14.03
C CYS A 209 2.01 11.37 15.50
N ILE A 210 3.09 11.05 16.24
CA ILE A 210 3.03 10.73 17.68
C ILE A 210 2.48 11.91 18.48
N PHE A 211 3.10 13.09 18.35
CA PHE A 211 2.71 14.27 19.12
C PHE A 211 1.28 14.68 18.79
N TYR A 212 0.93 14.66 17.52
CA TYR A 212 -0.41 15.05 17.08
C TYR A 212 -1.49 14.06 17.55
N ALA A 213 -1.24 12.76 17.47
CA ALA A 213 -2.15 11.75 17.98
C ALA A 213 -2.39 11.92 19.49
N ALA A 214 -1.32 12.12 20.25
CA ALA A 214 -1.38 12.34 21.71
C ALA A 214 -2.08 13.66 22.08
N TYR A 215 -1.93 14.71 21.26
CA TYR A 215 -2.61 15.99 21.48
C TYR A 215 -4.13 15.88 21.31
N VAL A 216 -4.57 15.08 20.36
CA VAL A 216 -5.97 15.05 19.92
C VAL A 216 -6.84 14.10 20.72
N ASP A 217 -6.27 13.00 21.22
CA ASP A 217 -7.04 11.96 21.88
C ASP A 217 -6.23 11.29 23.00
N ASP A 218 -6.82 11.23 24.17
CA ASP A 218 -6.22 10.61 25.36
C ASP A 218 -5.90 9.12 25.16
N LEU A 219 -6.55 8.45 24.22
CA LEU A 219 -6.22 7.08 23.82
C LEU A 219 -4.76 6.95 23.39
N PHE A 220 -4.20 7.98 22.75
CA PHE A 220 -2.83 8.00 22.23
C PHE A 220 -1.81 8.61 23.20
N LYS A 221 -2.23 9.00 24.40
CA LYS A 221 -1.32 9.41 25.49
C LYS A 221 -0.75 8.15 26.15
N PHE A 222 0.33 7.63 25.57
CA PHE A 222 1.01 6.46 26.10
C PHE A 222 1.97 6.81 27.22
N LYS A 223 1.93 6.02 28.29
CA LYS A 223 2.99 5.97 29.33
C LYS A 223 3.99 4.89 28.96
N LEU A 224 5.18 4.92 29.50
CA LEU A 224 6.20 3.89 29.25
C LEU A 224 5.71 2.48 29.59
N SER A 225 4.82 2.35 30.58
CA SER A 225 4.17 1.10 30.96
C SER A 225 3.21 0.54 29.91
N ASP A 226 2.69 1.37 29.01
CA ASP A 226 1.73 0.97 27.97
C ASP A 226 2.43 0.24 26.77
N PHE A 227 3.76 0.37 26.69
CA PHE A 227 4.57 -0.30 25.65
C PHE A 227 4.97 -1.73 26.02
N LYS A 228 4.37 -2.33 27.05
CA LYS A 228 4.56 -3.75 27.37
C LYS A 228 3.91 -4.63 26.28
N ILE A 229 4.65 -5.66 25.85
CA ILE A 229 4.13 -6.66 24.93
C ILE A 229 3.20 -7.58 25.69
N VAL A 230 1.91 -7.49 25.39
CA VAL A 230 0.87 -8.34 25.97
C VAL A 230 0.67 -9.54 25.05
N LYS A 231 1.16 -10.71 25.45
CA LYS A 231 1.19 -11.96 24.64
C LYS A 231 -0.14 -12.29 23.94
N PRO A 232 -1.33 -12.25 24.59
CA PRO A 232 -2.60 -12.51 23.91
C PRO A 232 -2.91 -11.49 22.82
N GLN A 233 -2.62 -10.19 23.06
CA GLN A 233 -2.80 -9.14 22.06
C GLN A 233 -1.86 -9.34 20.87
N LEU A 234 -0.60 -9.71 21.13
CA LEU A 234 0.38 -9.99 20.11
C LEU A 234 -0.06 -11.16 19.22
N ILE A 235 -0.49 -12.27 19.81
CA ILE A 235 -0.93 -13.47 19.07
C ILE A 235 -2.12 -13.13 18.18
N GLU A 236 -3.12 -12.43 18.71
CA GLU A 236 -4.30 -12.08 17.94
C GLU A 236 -3.97 -11.11 16.82
N THR A 237 -3.22 -10.04 17.11
CA THR A 237 -2.79 -9.08 16.08
C THR A 237 -1.94 -9.74 15.00
N SER A 238 -1.04 -10.66 15.38
CA SER A 238 -0.17 -11.36 14.42
C SER A 238 -0.96 -12.16 13.38
N LYS A 239 -2.10 -12.75 13.73
CA LYS A 239 -2.97 -13.47 12.77
C LYS A 239 -3.44 -12.56 11.63
N TYR A 240 -3.76 -11.30 11.94
CA TYR A 240 -4.18 -10.31 10.96
C TYR A 240 -2.97 -9.70 10.24
N ALA A 241 -1.95 -9.33 10.99
CA ALA A 241 -0.79 -8.63 10.51
C ALA A 241 0.04 -9.46 9.53
N ILE A 242 0.37 -10.71 9.87
CA ILE A 242 1.20 -11.58 9.03
C ILE A 242 0.52 -11.90 7.69
N ALA A 243 -0.78 -12.24 7.71
CA ALA A 243 -1.51 -12.52 6.47
C ALA A 243 -1.55 -11.30 5.53
N SER A 244 -1.72 -10.10 6.10
CA SER A 244 -1.70 -8.86 5.32
C SER A 244 -0.29 -8.51 4.82
N ALA A 245 0.74 -8.75 5.61
CA ALA A 245 2.12 -8.54 5.20
C ALA A 245 2.54 -9.48 4.06
N LEU A 246 2.21 -10.76 4.19
CA LEU A 246 2.48 -11.75 3.14
C LEU A 246 1.75 -11.40 1.84
N GLN A 247 0.50 -10.91 1.93
CA GLN A 247 -0.23 -10.43 0.76
C GLN A 247 0.52 -9.31 0.04
N GLN A 248 1.05 -8.33 0.75
CA GLN A 248 1.79 -7.20 0.15
C GLN A 248 3.10 -7.67 -0.51
N ILE A 249 3.81 -8.60 0.11
CA ILE A 249 5.02 -9.20 -0.48
C ILE A 249 4.69 -9.93 -1.79
N VAL A 250 3.64 -10.76 -1.78
CA VAL A 250 3.22 -11.51 -2.97
C VAL A 250 2.83 -10.58 -4.12
N LEU A 251 2.12 -9.49 -3.82
CA LEU A 251 1.79 -8.46 -4.82
C LEU A 251 3.05 -7.83 -5.43
N PHE A 252 4.04 -7.50 -4.60
CA PHE A 252 5.29 -6.91 -5.08
C PHE A 252 6.10 -7.89 -5.95
N ILE A 253 6.24 -9.14 -5.50
CA ILE A 253 6.91 -10.21 -6.28
C ILE A 253 6.21 -10.38 -7.64
N GLY A 254 4.87 -10.38 -7.65
CA GLY A 254 4.10 -10.51 -8.88
C GLY A 254 4.35 -9.37 -9.87
N LYS A 255 4.41 -8.12 -9.40
CA LYS A 255 4.78 -6.97 -10.24
C LYS A 255 6.20 -7.16 -10.80
N SER A 256 7.15 -7.62 -9.99
CA SER A 256 8.54 -7.84 -10.41
C SER A 256 8.68 -8.93 -11.47
N ILE A 257 7.94 -10.04 -11.37
CA ILE A 257 7.96 -11.12 -12.39
C ILE A 257 7.45 -10.61 -13.73
N VAL A 258 6.35 -9.86 -13.75
CA VAL A 258 5.83 -9.27 -14.99
C VAL A 258 6.86 -8.30 -15.60
N GLN A 259 7.54 -7.50 -14.79
CA GLN A 259 8.59 -6.59 -15.25
C GLN A 259 9.74 -7.33 -15.95
N ILE A 260 10.12 -8.53 -15.47
CA ILE A 260 11.14 -9.35 -16.13
C ILE A 260 10.70 -9.72 -17.57
N SER A 261 9.43 -10.07 -17.76
CA SER A 261 8.90 -10.36 -19.09
C SER A 261 8.84 -9.10 -19.98
N ILE A 262 8.50 -7.95 -19.43
CA ILE A 262 8.49 -6.65 -20.14
C ILE A 262 9.90 -6.27 -20.62
N ASN A 263 10.92 -6.55 -19.83
CA ASN A 263 12.31 -6.24 -20.18
C ASN A 263 12.84 -7.00 -21.43
N THR A 264 12.06 -7.95 -21.95
CA THR A 264 12.38 -8.65 -23.22
C THR A 264 11.82 -7.94 -24.45
N LEU A 265 10.98 -6.93 -24.30
CA LEU A 265 10.37 -6.16 -25.37
C LEU A 265 11.30 -5.05 -25.91
N SER A 266 10.84 -4.35 -26.95
CA SER A 266 11.53 -3.16 -27.49
C SER A 266 11.66 -2.06 -26.43
N ILE A 267 12.62 -1.16 -26.62
CA ILE A 267 12.85 -0.03 -25.70
C ILE A 267 11.60 0.86 -25.60
N ASP A 268 10.93 1.10 -26.73
CA ASP A 268 9.72 1.92 -26.79
C ASP A 268 8.55 1.27 -26.03
N ALA A 269 8.38 -0.07 -26.14
CA ALA A 269 7.39 -0.81 -25.38
C ALA A 269 7.70 -0.83 -23.88
N GLN A 270 8.98 -0.88 -23.48
CA GLN A 270 9.39 -0.77 -22.08
C GLN A 270 9.10 0.62 -21.51
N ALA A 271 9.40 1.68 -22.30
CA ALA A 271 9.10 3.06 -21.93
C ALA A 271 7.58 3.28 -21.78
N ALA A 272 6.80 2.80 -22.75
CA ALA A 272 5.34 2.84 -22.72
C ALA A 272 4.78 2.12 -21.50
N PHE A 273 5.26 0.90 -21.18
CA PHE A 273 4.81 0.16 -20.02
C PHE A 273 5.18 0.86 -18.70
N THR A 274 6.35 1.51 -18.63
CA THR A 274 6.77 2.28 -17.46
C THR A 274 5.84 3.47 -17.23
N ALA A 275 5.52 4.22 -18.25
CA ALA A 275 4.55 5.31 -18.20
C ALA A 275 3.15 4.80 -17.81
N ALA A 276 2.69 3.72 -18.47
CA ALA A 276 1.41 3.08 -18.20
C ALA A 276 1.31 2.57 -16.75
N SER A 277 2.35 1.96 -16.22
CA SER A 277 2.36 1.47 -14.83
C SER A 277 2.17 2.59 -13.81
N LYS A 278 2.75 3.78 -14.04
CA LYS A 278 2.52 4.95 -13.19
C LYS A 278 1.07 5.43 -13.28
N ILE A 279 0.51 5.50 -14.48
CA ILE A 279 -0.89 5.90 -14.70
C ILE A 279 -1.82 4.89 -14.01
N ASP A 280 -1.54 3.58 -14.14
CA ASP A 280 -2.29 2.51 -13.47
C ASP A 280 -2.24 2.65 -11.94
N ASP A 281 -1.09 2.99 -11.37
CA ASP A 281 -0.99 3.24 -9.92
C ASP A 281 -1.89 4.41 -9.49
N TYR A 282 -1.98 5.51 -10.26
CA TYR A 282 -2.92 6.61 -10.01
C TYR A 282 -4.39 6.17 -10.17
N ALA A 283 -4.71 5.33 -11.17
CA ALA A 283 -6.07 4.86 -11.43
C ALA A 283 -6.54 3.84 -10.38
N ILE A 284 -5.67 2.94 -9.92
CA ILE A 284 -6.03 1.84 -9.01
C ILE A 284 -6.01 2.28 -7.54
N THR A 285 -5.17 3.24 -7.17
CA THR A 285 -5.03 3.70 -5.78
C THR A 285 -6.34 4.17 -5.14
N PRO A 286 -7.22 4.97 -5.77
CA PRO A 286 -8.51 5.32 -5.20
C PRO A 286 -9.43 4.10 -4.97
N ILE A 287 -9.39 3.11 -5.86
CA ILE A 287 -10.13 1.85 -5.70
C ILE A 287 -9.67 1.12 -4.44
N GLN A 288 -8.35 1.06 -4.20
CA GLN A 288 -7.78 0.47 -2.98
C GLN A 288 -8.19 1.26 -1.73
N CYS A 289 -8.27 2.59 -1.81
CA CYS A 289 -8.74 3.44 -0.70
C CYS A 289 -10.22 3.16 -0.35
N PHE A 290 -11.09 2.99 -1.34
CA PHE A 290 -12.47 2.55 -1.11
C PHE A 290 -12.51 1.17 -0.46
N GLY A 291 -11.72 0.20 -0.94
CA GLY A 291 -11.60 -1.13 -0.35
C GLY A 291 -11.12 -1.09 1.10
N ASN A 292 -10.07 -0.34 1.41
CA ASN A 292 -9.55 -0.19 2.77
C ASN A 292 -10.57 0.47 3.71
N THR A 293 -11.28 1.50 3.23
CA THR A 293 -12.36 2.17 3.98
C THR A 293 -13.51 1.20 4.26
N ALA A 294 -13.94 0.43 3.26
CA ALA A 294 -14.99 -0.57 3.42
C ALA A 294 -14.58 -1.67 4.40
N ALA A 295 -13.31 -2.10 4.40
CA ALA A 295 -12.80 -3.07 5.36
C ALA A 295 -12.89 -2.56 6.80
N MET A 296 -12.45 -1.32 7.05
CA MET A 296 -12.56 -0.67 8.38
C MET A 296 -14.03 -0.47 8.78
N PHE A 297 -14.90 -0.05 7.83
CA PHE A 297 -16.34 0.07 8.06
C PHE A 297 -16.95 -1.27 8.49
N ILE A 298 -16.61 -2.34 7.79
CA ILE A 298 -17.12 -3.68 8.10
C ILE A 298 -16.58 -4.17 9.45
N ALA A 299 -15.28 -3.98 9.74
CA ALA A 299 -14.66 -4.34 11.02
C ALA A 299 -15.33 -3.61 12.20
N GLN A 300 -15.58 -2.30 12.09
CA GLN A 300 -16.30 -1.55 13.12
C GLN A 300 -17.74 -2.03 13.28
N ASN A 301 -18.48 -2.27 12.20
CA ASN A 301 -19.86 -2.75 12.30
C ASN A 301 -19.95 -4.19 12.79
N ARG A 302 -18.95 -5.04 12.52
CA ARG A 302 -18.81 -6.37 13.13
C ARG A 302 -18.59 -6.26 14.64
N GLY A 303 -17.64 -5.42 15.08
CA GLY A 303 -17.39 -5.16 16.50
C GLY A 303 -18.60 -4.59 17.25
N ALA A 304 -19.45 -3.82 16.55
CA ALA A 304 -20.72 -3.28 17.07
C ALA A 304 -21.93 -4.25 16.93
N HIS A 305 -21.70 -5.50 16.51
CA HIS A 305 -22.74 -6.52 16.29
C HIS A 305 -23.87 -6.08 15.30
N LYS A 306 -23.48 -5.40 14.19
CA LYS A 306 -24.40 -4.90 13.15
C LYS A 306 -24.22 -5.62 11.81
N PRO A 307 -24.59 -6.92 11.68
CA PRO A 307 -24.30 -7.74 10.50
C PRO A 307 -24.91 -7.21 9.21
N GLU A 308 -26.12 -6.63 9.27
CA GLU A 308 -26.78 -6.07 8.09
C GLU A 308 -26.02 -4.84 7.54
N ARG A 309 -25.39 -4.05 8.42
CA ARG A 309 -24.54 -2.93 7.98
C ARG A 309 -23.25 -3.42 7.36
N CYS A 310 -22.70 -4.56 7.79
CA CYS A 310 -21.53 -5.17 7.15
C CYS A 310 -21.82 -5.52 5.68
N LYS A 311 -22.98 -6.18 5.40
CA LYS A 311 -23.41 -6.50 4.03
C LYS A 311 -23.64 -5.24 3.18
N LYS A 312 -24.39 -4.27 3.73
CA LYS A 312 -24.62 -3.00 3.04
C LYS A 312 -23.32 -2.24 2.78
N GLY A 313 -22.35 -2.31 3.70
CA GLY A 313 -21.01 -1.72 3.53
C GLY A 313 -20.24 -2.32 2.36
N LEU A 314 -20.27 -3.65 2.20
CA LEU A 314 -19.70 -4.35 1.04
C LEU A 314 -20.27 -3.80 -0.28
N PHE A 315 -21.59 -3.84 -0.43
CA PHE A 315 -22.25 -3.42 -1.68
C PHE A 315 -22.07 -1.92 -1.95
N THR A 316 -22.13 -1.09 -0.92
CA THR A 316 -21.88 0.36 -1.08
C THR A 316 -20.44 0.63 -1.51
N GLY A 317 -19.45 -0.02 -0.89
CA GLY A 317 -18.05 0.10 -1.28
C GLY A 317 -17.83 -0.37 -2.72
N MET A 318 -18.46 -1.48 -3.12
CA MET A 318 -18.41 -2.01 -4.49
C MET A 318 -19.00 -1.03 -5.51
N ILE A 319 -20.19 -0.48 -5.24
CA ILE A 319 -20.82 0.50 -6.14
C ILE A 319 -19.95 1.74 -6.31
N LEU A 320 -19.39 2.29 -5.22
CA LEU A 320 -18.51 3.46 -5.29
C LEU A 320 -17.23 3.15 -6.06
N SER A 321 -16.64 1.97 -5.85
CA SER A 321 -15.45 1.52 -6.59
C SER A 321 -15.73 1.33 -8.08
N VAL A 322 -16.90 0.77 -8.45
CA VAL A 322 -17.31 0.56 -9.84
C VAL A 322 -17.61 1.90 -10.53
N ILE A 323 -18.28 2.84 -9.87
CA ILE A 323 -18.51 4.19 -10.41
C ILE A 323 -17.18 4.87 -10.71
N TYR A 324 -16.23 4.81 -9.77
CA TYR A 324 -14.89 5.37 -9.98
C TYR A 324 -14.14 4.64 -11.10
N ALA A 325 -14.18 3.30 -11.15
CA ALA A 325 -13.56 2.50 -12.20
C ALA A 325 -14.13 2.84 -13.60
N SER A 326 -15.44 3.15 -13.69
CA SER A 326 -16.04 3.61 -14.94
C SER A 326 -15.44 4.94 -15.40
N ILE A 327 -15.24 5.88 -14.48
CA ILE A 327 -14.60 7.17 -14.80
C ILE A 327 -13.13 6.93 -15.22
N ALA A 328 -12.38 6.13 -14.45
CA ALA A 328 -11.00 5.80 -14.76
C ALA A 328 -10.86 5.08 -16.11
N CYS A 329 -11.80 4.16 -16.45
CA CYS A 329 -11.86 3.48 -17.73
C CYS A 329 -12.03 4.49 -18.88
N LEU A 330 -12.99 5.41 -18.78
CA LEU A 330 -13.23 6.43 -19.81
C LEU A 330 -12.01 7.36 -20.00
N VAL A 331 -11.43 7.81 -18.89
CA VAL A 331 -10.24 8.67 -18.92
C VAL A 331 -9.03 7.93 -19.52
N ALA A 332 -8.80 6.68 -19.15
CA ALA A 332 -7.69 5.88 -19.67
C ALA A 332 -7.90 5.51 -21.16
N TYR A 333 -9.12 5.17 -21.56
CA TYR A 333 -9.41 4.76 -22.93
C TYR A 333 -9.33 5.93 -23.92
N PHE A 334 -9.97 7.05 -23.60
CA PHE A 334 -10.01 8.21 -24.50
C PHE A 334 -8.83 9.17 -24.33
N GLY A 335 -8.22 9.18 -23.16
CA GLY A 335 -7.12 10.09 -22.80
C GLY A 335 -5.73 9.45 -22.86
N ASN A 336 -5.59 8.18 -23.30
CA ASN A 336 -4.33 7.44 -23.21
C ASN A 336 -3.14 8.18 -23.83
N ASN A 337 -3.29 8.76 -25.02
CA ASN A 337 -2.23 9.50 -25.72
C ASN A 337 -1.71 10.68 -24.88
N LEU A 338 -2.62 11.45 -24.26
CA LEU A 338 -2.26 12.59 -23.41
C LEU A 338 -1.58 12.09 -22.12
N LEU A 339 -2.15 11.05 -21.50
CA LEU A 339 -1.65 10.49 -20.25
C LEU A 339 -0.25 9.91 -20.42
N VAL A 340 0.00 9.12 -21.47
CA VAL A 340 1.32 8.54 -21.75
C VAL A 340 2.33 9.65 -22.00
N LYS A 341 1.97 10.66 -22.83
CA LYS A 341 2.82 11.81 -23.13
C LYS A 341 3.27 12.59 -21.89
N MET A 342 2.44 12.66 -20.83
CA MET A 342 2.79 13.36 -19.59
C MET A 342 3.96 12.72 -18.83
N PHE A 343 4.28 11.46 -19.09
CA PHE A 343 5.35 10.70 -18.42
C PHE A 343 6.57 10.44 -19.32
N LEU A 344 6.60 11.01 -20.54
CA LEU A 344 7.72 10.87 -21.48
C LEU A 344 8.65 12.08 -21.39
N ASP A 345 9.95 11.82 -21.52
CA ASP A 345 10.95 12.86 -21.72
C ASP A 345 11.02 13.27 -23.20
N SER A 346 11.47 14.49 -23.49
CA SER A 346 11.52 15.05 -24.83
C SER A 346 12.51 14.39 -25.80
N GLU A 347 13.33 13.46 -25.33
CA GLU A 347 14.35 12.73 -26.10
C GLU A 347 13.86 11.36 -26.62
N ASP A 348 12.69 10.91 -26.21
CA ASP A 348 12.12 9.62 -26.61
C ASP A 348 11.49 9.69 -28.01
N ASN A 349 11.38 8.54 -28.71
CA ASN A 349 10.54 8.37 -29.91
C ASN A 349 9.05 8.49 -29.53
N VAL A 350 8.62 9.71 -29.18
CA VAL A 350 7.34 10.03 -28.55
C VAL A 350 6.15 9.41 -29.27
N ALA A 351 6.20 9.34 -30.60
CA ALA A 351 5.09 8.80 -31.41
C ALA A 351 4.94 7.28 -31.24
N GLU A 352 6.04 6.53 -31.28
CA GLU A 352 6.06 5.06 -31.14
C GLU A 352 5.69 4.64 -29.71
N VAL A 353 6.21 5.34 -28.69
CA VAL A 353 5.86 5.06 -27.29
C VAL A 353 4.38 5.35 -27.02
N ILE A 354 3.78 6.39 -27.61
CA ILE A 354 2.35 6.67 -27.50
C ILE A 354 1.53 5.56 -28.18
N GLU A 355 1.95 5.08 -29.35
CA GLU A 355 1.27 4.00 -30.05
C GLU A 355 1.28 2.70 -29.22
N GLU A 356 2.42 2.34 -28.64
CA GLU A 356 2.52 1.20 -27.73
C GLU A 356 1.64 1.38 -26.50
N GLY A 357 1.62 2.56 -25.89
CA GLY A 357 0.73 2.88 -24.79
C GLY A 357 -0.75 2.75 -25.15
N ALA A 358 -1.14 3.19 -26.36
CA ALA A 358 -2.51 3.03 -26.84
C ALA A 358 -2.90 1.55 -27.00
N LYS A 359 -2.01 0.71 -27.52
CA LYS A 359 -2.23 -0.77 -27.61
C LYS A 359 -2.47 -1.37 -26.20
N TYR A 360 -1.73 -0.94 -25.19
CA TYR A 360 -1.92 -1.37 -23.81
C TYR A 360 -3.30 -0.96 -23.26
N TYR A 361 -3.66 0.34 -23.40
CA TYR A 361 -4.91 0.88 -22.83
C TYR A 361 -6.17 0.44 -23.57
N GLN A 362 -6.07 -0.06 -24.79
CA GLN A 362 -7.20 -0.69 -25.49
C GLN A 362 -7.85 -1.81 -24.67
N TYR A 363 -7.08 -2.50 -23.86
CA TYR A 363 -7.56 -3.59 -22.99
C TYR A 363 -7.53 -3.19 -21.51
N MET A 364 -6.42 -2.59 -21.03
CA MET A 364 -6.23 -2.31 -19.62
C MET A 364 -7.28 -1.38 -19.05
N ALA A 365 -7.77 -0.41 -19.82
CA ALA A 365 -8.80 0.52 -19.38
C ALA A 365 -10.07 -0.22 -18.90
N PHE A 366 -10.51 -1.25 -19.63
CA PHE A 366 -11.65 -2.07 -19.24
C PHE A 366 -11.36 -2.97 -18.04
N PHE A 367 -10.11 -3.34 -17.86
CA PHE A 367 -9.72 -4.19 -16.75
C PHE A 367 -9.75 -3.47 -15.39
N TYR A 368 -9.90 -2.14 -15.31
CA TYR A 368 -10.08 -1.43 -14.04
C TYR A 368 -11.34 -1.84 -13.26
N PHE A 369 -12.33 -2.46 -13.91
CA PHE A 369 -13.47 -3.04 -13.22
C PHE A 369 -13.09 -4.23 -12.32
N PHE A 370 -12.06 -5.00 -12.69
CA PHE A 370 -11.61 -6.14 -11.89
C PHE A 370 -11.09 -5.72 -10.51
N PRO A 371 -10.14 -4.78 -10.37
CA PRO A 371 -9.72 -4.33 -9.04
C PRO A 371 -10.85 -3.65 -8.26
N ALA A 372 -11.84 -3.03 -8.91
CA ALA A 372 -13.01 -2.51 -8.22
C ALA A 372 -13.85 -3.61 -7.56
N LEU A 373 -14.01 -4.75 -8.23
CA LEU A 373 -14.72 -5.91 -7.71
C LEU A 373 -13.87 -6.66 -6.67
N THR A 374 -12.62 -7.03 -7.00
CA THR A 374 -11.75 -7.81 -6.12
C THR A 374 -11.43 -7.07 -4.82
N ASN A 375 -11.06 -5.77 -4.86
CA ASN A 375 -10.82 -5.01 -3.63
C ASN A 375 -12.08 -4.90 -2.77
N SER A 376 -13.26 -4.83 -3.37
CA SER A 376 -14.53 -4.81 -2.63
C SER A 376 -14.79 -6.15 -1.95
N VAL A 377 -14.60 -7.27 -2.65
CA VAL A 377 -14.72 -8.62 -2.05
C VAL A 377 -13.69 -8.82 -0.95
N GLN A 378 -12.43 -8.46 -1.20
CA GLN A 378 -11.38 -8.53 -0.20
C GLN A 378 -11.65 -7.65 1.02
N SER A 379 -12.28 -6.48 0.82
CA SER A 379 -12.66 -5.60 1.94
C SER A 379 -13.61 -6.29 2.91
N TYR A 380 -14.52 -7.10 2.40
CA TYR A 380 -15.44 -7.88 3.23
C TYR A 380 -14.70 -8.92 4.07
N PHE A 381 -13.82 -9.70 3.44
CA PHE A 381 -13.02 -10.70 4.15
C PHE A 381 -12.04 -10.08 5.14
N ARG A 382 -11.39 -8.96 4.79
CA ARG A 382 -10.55 -8.19 5.73
C ARG A 382 -11.37 -7.74 6.93
N GLY A 383 -12.51 -7.10 6.72
CA GLY A 383 -13.39 -6.62 7.78
C GLY A 383 -13.95 -7.73 8.66
N LEU A 384 -14.14 -8.94 8.13
CA LEU A 384 -14.48 -10.14 8.91
C LEU A 384 -13.27 -10.79 9.63
N GLY A 385 -12.07 -10.24 9.46
CA GLY A 385 -10.85 -10.84 10.03
C GLY A 385 -10.39 -12.12 9.33
N LYS A 386 -10.87 -12.38 8.10
CA LYS A 386 -10.52 -13.57 7.30
C LYS A 386 -9.40 -13.26 6.30
N LEU A 387 -8.31 -12.67 6.79
CA LEU A 387 -7.21 -12.22 5.94
C LEU A 387 -6.49 -13.36 5.19
N ASN A 388 -6.55 -14.58 5.70
CA ASN A 388 -6.02 -15.75 4.99
C ASN A 388 -6.70 -15.95 3.63
N ILE A 389 -8.03 -15.71 3.52
CA ILE A 389 -8.74 -15.81 2.24
C ILE A 389 -8.20 -14.75 1.28
N VAL A 390 -7.96 -13.54 1.77
CA VAL A 390 -7.39 -12.43 0.99
C VAL A 390 -5.98 -12.76 0.51
N PHE A 391 -5.15 -13.35 1.37
CA PHE A 391 -3.81 -13.82 1.00
C PHE A 391 -3.86 -14.90 -0.08
N TYR A 392 -4.67 -15.93 0.07
CA TYR A 392 -4.77 -17.01 -0.92
C TYR A 392 -5.32 -16.50 -2.26
N SER A 393 -6.34 -15.64 -2.26
CA SER A 393 -6.88 -15.07 -3.49
C SER A 393 -5.86 -14.24 -4.26
N THR A 394 -5.08 -13.43 -3.53
CA THR A 394 -3.97 -12.67 -4.12
C THR A 394 -2.88 -13.59 -4.66
N THR A 395 -2.56 -14.67 -3.95
CA THR A 395 -1.59 -15.67 -4.42
C THR A 395 -2.06 -16.33 -5.71
N VAL A 396 -3.33 -16.72 -5.80
CA VAL A 396 -3.94 -17.23 -7.04
C VAL A 396 -3.79 -16.23 -8.18
N GLN A 397 -4.16 -14.97 -7.95
CA GLN A 397 -3.99 -13.90 -8.94
C GLN A 397 -2.56 -13.85 -9.48
N ILE A 398 -1.58 -13.81 -8.58
CA ILE A 398 -0.17 -13.63 -8.95
C ILE A 398 0.37 -14.85 -9.70
N ILE A 399 0.01 -16.07 -9.30
CA ILE A 399 0.41 -17.29 -10.01
C ILE A 399 -0.07 -17.24 -11.46
N PHE A 400 -1.36 -16.98 -11.69
CA PHE A 400 -1.92 -16.95 -13.04
C PHE A 400 -1.40 -15.76 -13.86
N ARG A 401 -1.25 -14.57 -13.24
CA ARG A 401 -0.67 -13.41 -13.90
C ARG A 401 0.78 -13.64 -14.31
N ALA A 402 1.61 -14.15 -13.40
CA ALA A 402 3.01 -14.42 -13.67
C ALA A 402 3.19 -15.53 -14.71
N SER A 403 2.47 -16.66 -14.58
CA SER A 403 2.56 -17.75 -15.54
C SER A 403 2.12 -17.32 -16.94
N SER A 404 1.00 -16.59 -17.05
CA SER A 404 0.51 -16.11 -18.34
C SER A 404 1.38 -15.02 -18.96
N SER A 405 2.14 -14.24 -18.16
CA SER A 405 2.99 -13.18 -18.68
C SER A 405 4.07 -13.70 -19.61
N PHE A 406 4.67 -14.85 -19.32
CA PHE A 406 5.70 -15.46 -20.17
C PHE A 406 5.22 -15.83 -21.58
N PHE A 407 3.94 -16.20 -21.72
CA PHE A 407 3.35 -16.56 -23.01
C PHE A 407 2.71 -15.34 -23.70
N LEU A 408 1.90 -14.59 -22.98
CA LEU A 408 1.12 -13.50 -23.56
C LEU A 408 2.00 -12.32 -23.97
N ILE A 409 3.00 -11.96 -23.18
CA ILE A 409 3.93 -10.88 -23.51
C ILE A 409 4.79 -11.26 -24.71
N LYS A 410 5.24 -12.52 -24.79
CA LYS A 410 6.00 -13.00 -25.94
C LYS A 410 5.17 -13.01 -27.24
N SER A 411 3.87 -13.29 -27.17
CA SER A 411 2.99 -13.43 -28.35
C SER A 411 2.31 -12.13 -28.77
N PHE A 412 2.01 -11.24 -27.81
CA PHE A 412 1.20 -10.03 -28.01
C PHE A 412 1.91 -8.76 -27.52
N GLU A 413 3.22 -8.85 -27.23
CA GLU A 413 4.05 -7.72 -26.78
C GLU A 413 3.42 -6.97 -25.59
N ILE A 414 3.35 -5.64 -25.66
CA ILE A 414 2.79 -4.81 -24.58
C ILE A 414 1.30 -5.08 -24.31
N THR A 415 0.55 -5.46 -25.33
CA THR A 415 -0.85 -5.89 -25.15
C THR A 415 -0.93 -7.12 -24.26
N GLY A 416 0.03 -8.05 -24.38
CA GLY A 416 0.16 -9.21 -23.51
C GLY A 416 0.31 -8.85 -22.03
N ALA A 417 0.91 -7.72 -21.71
CA ALA A 417 1.02 -7.22 -20.33
C ALA A 417 -0.35 -6.80 -19.74
N ALA A 418 -1.22 -6.21 -20.55
CA ALA A 418 -2.60 -5.95 -20.14
C ALA A 418 -3.37 -7.25 -19.97
N LEU A 419 -3.29 -8.15 -20.95
CA LEU A 419 -4.02 -9.42 -20.97
C LEU A 419 -3.64 -10.34 -19.78
N CYS A 420 -2.34 -10.48 -19.45
CA CYS A 420 -1.93 -11.30 -18.31
C CYS A 420 -2.45 -10.72 -16.99
N THR A 421 -2.58 -9.40 -16.89
CA THR A 421 -3.18 -8.74 -15.74
C THR A 421 -4.67 -9.07 -15.61
N GLY A 422 -5.41 -9.03 -16.72
CA GLY A 422 -6.81 -9.46 -16.79
C GLY A 422 -7.01 -10.94 -16.44
N VAL A 423 -6.14 -11.83 -16.94
CA VAL A 423 -6.14 -13.26 -16.57
C VAL A 423 -5.98 -13.42 -15.05
N GLY A 424 -4.99 -12.76 -14.44
CA GLY A 424 -4.77 -12.84 -13.01
C GLY A 424 -6.01 -12.44 -12.21
N TRP A 425 -6.64 -11.31 -12.52
CA TRP A 425 -7.84 -10.85 -11.83
C TRP A 425 -9.06 -11.75 -12.06
N THR A 426 -9.19 -12.33 -13.26
CA THR A 426 -10.28 -13.27 -13.57
C THR A 426 -10.20 -14.49 -12.64
N PHE A 427 -9.03 -15.12 -12.53
CA PHE A 427 -8.84 -16.27 -11.64
C PHE A 427 -9.00 -15.90 -10.16
N MET A 428 -8.63 -14.69 -9.77
CA MET A 428 -8.89 -14.18 -8.45
C MET A 428 -10.39 -14.10 -8.15
N LEU A 429 -11.19 -13.54 -9.06
CA LEU A 429 -12.65 -13.48 -8.90
C LEU A 429 -13.28 -14.87 -8.89
N LEU A 430 -12.84 -15.78 -9.74
CA LEU A 430 -13.30 -17.16 -9.74
C LEU A 430 -13.06 -17.86 -8.39
N PHE A 431 -11.97 -17.50 -7.69
CA PHE A 431 -11.69 -18.00 -6.35
C PHE A 431 -12.54 -17.29 -5.28
N GLU A 432 -12.63 -15.96 -5.32
CA GLU A 432 -13.24 -15.16 -4.24
C GLU A 432 -14.76 -15.20 -4.23
N VAL A 433 -15.40 -15.15 -5.41
CA VAL A 433 -16.87 -14.98 -5.51
C VAL A 433 -17.63 -16.18 -4.94
N PRO A 434 -17.27 -17.45 -5.23
CA PRO A 434 -17.93 -18.60 -4.59
C PRO A 434 -17.84 -18.57 -3.07
N ILE A 435 -16.66 -18.19 -2.52
CA ILE A 435 -16.44 -18.07 -1.08
C ILE A 435 -17.29 -16.94 -0.51
N LEU A 436 -17.36 -15.79 -1.20
CA LEU A 436 -18.22 -14.67 -0.80
C LEU A 436 -19.68 -15.08 -0.72
N ILE A 437 -20.20 -15.76 -1.76
CA ILE A 437 -21.59 -16.24 -1.80
C ILE A 437 -21.86 -17.17 -0.61
N TYR A 438 -20.94 -18.09 -0.32
CA TYR A 438 -21.04 -18.97 0.84
C TYR A 438 -21.13 -18.20 2.16
N TYR A 439 -20.25 -17.20 2.38
CA TYR A 439 -20.23 -16.38 3.59
C TYR A 439 -21.49 -15.50 3.72
N LEU A 440 -22.00 -14.96 2.62
CA LEU A 440 -23.22 -14.14 2.62
C LEU A 440 -24.48 -14.98 2.95
N ARG A 441 -24.55 -16.22 2.44
CA ARG A 441 -25.68 -17.15 2.71
C ARG A 441 -25.65 -17.70 4.13
N THR A 442 -24.48 -18.10 4.61
CA THR A 442 -24.32 -18.75 5.93
C THR A 442 -24.17 -17.76 7.08
N LYS A 443 -24.01 -16.45 6.80
CA LYS A 443 -23.68 -15.40 7.78
C LYS A 443 -22.41 -15.72 8.59
N LYS A 444 -21.53 -16.59 8.06
CA LYS A 444 -20.30 -17.05 8.74
C LYS A 444 -19.36 -15.88 8.97
N GLY A 445 -18.78 -15.79 10.16
CA GLY A 445 -17.84 -14.73 10.55
C GLY A 445 -18.50 -13.43 11.04
N LEU A 446 -19.81 -13.24 10.86
CA LEU A 446 -20.53 -12.07 11.36
C LEU A 446 -20.84 -12.16 12.86
N ASN A 447 -21.00 -13.38 13.39
CA ASN A 447 -21.36 -13.63 14.80
C ASN A 447 -20.14 -13.93 15.69
N HIS A 448 -18.94 -14.10 15.12
CA HIS A 448 -17.70 -14.33 15.88
C HIS A 448 -16.92 -13.02 15.98
N THR A 449 -16.94 -12.40 17.13
CA THR A 449 -15.96 -11.38 17.52
C THR A 449 -14.60 -12.03 17.79
N SER A 450 -13.53 -11.23 17.76
CA SER A 450 -12.18 -11.73 18.02
C SER A 450 -12.09 -12.42 19.38
N SER A 451 -11.26 -13.46 19.51
CA SER A 451 -11.03 -14.23 20.73
C SER A 451 -10.52 -13.39 21.94
N VAL A 452 -10.21 -12.12 21.71
CA VAL A 452 -9.87 -11.15 22.76
C VAL A 452 -11.04 -10.92 23.73
N ASP A 453 -12.28 -11.27 23.35
CA ASP A 453 -13.44 -11.23 24.25
C ASP A 453 -13.41 -12.29 25.36
N VAL A 454 -12.61 -13.33 25.23
CA VAL A 454 -12.59 -14.49 26.17
C VAL A 454 -11.53 -14.33 27.26
N ILE A 455 -10.62 -13.38 27.16
CA ILE A 455 -9.60 -13.17 28.16
C ILE A 455 -10.15 -12.23 29.25
N LYS A 456 -10.89 -12.82 30.20
CA LYS A 456 -11.09 -12.21 31.53
C LYS A 456 -9.72 -12.10 32.17
N TYR A 457 -9.19 -10.88 32.26
CA TYR A 457 -8.11 -10.60 33.18
C TYR A 457 -8.72 -10.48 34.58
N GLU A 458 -8.53 -11.47 35.40
CA GLU A 458 -8.50 -11.34 36.84
C GLU A 458 -7.29 -10.55 37.29
#